data_75a35609e89743e1d3a085d9211a4250
#
_entry.id   75a35609e89743e1d3a085d9211a4250
#
_cell.length_a   1.000
_cell.length_b   1.000
_cell.length_c   1.000
_cell.angle_alpha   90.00
_cell.angle_beta   90.00
_cell.angle_gamma   90.00
#
_symmetry.space_group_name_H-M   'P 1'
#
loop_
_entity.id
_entity.type
_entity.pdbx_description
1 polymer ?
#
loop_
_entity_poly.entity_id
_entity_poly.type
_entity_poly.pdbx_seq_one_letter_code
_entity_poly.pdbx_strand_id
1 'polypeptide(L)' 'MVRKFTAVYKKCGKWYTGWIAEVPGANTQGRTLQETKENLKEALALILESNKALAKEIAQNNIVRESIAMAV' A
#
# COMPACT_ATOMS: atom_id res chain seq x y z
N MET A 1 14.65 -2.93 -7.73
CA MET A 1 13.62 -3.83 -8.26
C MET A 1 12.29 -3.10 -8.31
N VAL A 2 11.66 -3.07 -9.47
CA VAL A 2 10.34 -2.46 -9.63
C VAL A 2 9.28 -3.49 -9.28
N ARG A 3 8.43 -3.17 -8.31
CA ARG A 3 7.29 -4.01 -7.95
C ARG A 3 6.05 -3.44 -8.62
N LYS A 4 5.25 -4.33 -9.18
CA LYS A 4 3.97 -3.95 -9.77
C LYS A 4 2.86 -4.21 -8.76
N PHE A 5 2.04 -3.21 -8.55
CA PHE A 5 0.87 -3.32 -7.68
C PHE A 5 -0.39 -3.13 -8.50
N THR A 6 -1.43 -3.85 -8.14
CA THR A 6 -2.72 -3.74 -8.81
C THR A 6 -3.62 -2.79 -8.06
N ALA A 7 -3.92 -1.67 -8.67
CA ALA A 7 -4.87 -0.69 -8.13
C ALA A 7 -6.27 -1.03 -8.62
N VAL A 8 -7.22 -1.08 -7.71
CA VAL A 8 -8.63 -1.33 -8.03
C VAL A 8 -9.44 -0.12 -7.62
N TYR A 9 -10.29 0.36 -8.51
CA TYR A 9 -11.14 1.52 -8.26
C TYR A 9 -12.61 1.14 -8.43
N LYS A 10 -13.44 1.67 -7.54
CA LYS A 10 -14.87 1.43 -7.59
C LYS A 10 -15.62 2.75 -7.41
N LYS A 11 -16.59 3.01 -8.27
CA LYS A 11 -17.44 4.17 -8.13
C LYS A 11 -18.57 3.86 -7.15
N CYS A 12 -18.68 4.68 -6.11
CA CYS A 12 -19.70 4.54 -5.07
C CYS A 12 -20.51 5.84 -4.99
N GLY A 13 -21.60 5.91 -5.76
CA GLY A 13 -22.42 7.12 -5.83
C GLY A 13 -21.62 8.28 -6.43
N LYS A 14 -21.37 9.31 -5.62
CA LYS A 14 -20.61 10.50 -6.02
C LYS A 14 -19.11 10.38 -5.71
N TRP A 15 -18.69 9.26 -5.14
CA TRP A 15 -17.32 9.06 -4.69
C TRP A 15 -16.69 7.90 -5.42
N TYR A 16 -15.37 7.87 -5.39
CA TYR A 16 -14.60 6.72 -5.83
C TYR A 16 -13.84 6.17 -4.63
N THR A 17 -13.75 4.85 -4.54
CA THR A 17 -12.85 4.18 -3.60
C THR A 17 -11.77 3.50 -4.40
N GLY A 18 -10.58 3.39 -3.80
CA GLY A 18 -9.46 2.73 -4.43
C GLY A 18 -8.66 1.95 -3.40
N TRP A 19 -8.09 0.83 -3.83
CA TRP A 19 -7.23 0.03 -2.96
C TRP A 19 -6.20 -0.71 -3.79
N ILE A 20 -5.17 -1.18 -3.11
CA ILE A 20 -4.13 -2.00 -3.72
C ILE A 20 -4.41 -3.45 -3.34
N ALA A 21 -4.61 -4.31 -4.35
CA ALA A 21 -5.00 -5.71 -4.12
C ALA A 21 -3.97 -6.48 -3.29
N GLU A 22 -2.69 -6.21 -3.51
CA GLU A 22 -1.59 -6.93 -2.85
C GLU A 22 -1.20 -6.37 -1.48
N VAL A 23 -1.69 -5.17 -1.13
CA VAL A 23 -1.27 -4.50 0.10
C VAL A 23 -2.49 -4.17 0.95
N PRO A 24 -2.82 -5.02 1.93
CA PRO A 24 -3.93 -4.73 2.85
C PRO A 24 -3.70 -3.40 3.59
N GLY A 25 -4.72 -2.60 3.70
CA GLY A 25 -4.64 -1.30 4.34
C GLY A 25 -4.32 -0.15 3.40
N ALA A 26 -3.80 -0.42 2.20
CA ALA A 26 -3.61 0.61 1.20
C ALA A 26 -4.93 0.90 0.50
N ASN A 27 -5.73 1.76 1.09
CA ASN A 27 -7.04 2.15 0.55
C ASN A 27 -7.26 3.64 0.72
N THR A 28 -8.11 4.20 -0.13
CA THR A 28 -8.43 5.61 -0.10
C THR A 28 -9.76 5.87 -0.81
N GLN A 29 -10.17 7.13 -0.79
CA GLN A 29 -11.35 7.57 -1.53
C GLN A 29 -11.11 8.98 -2.05
N GLY A 30 -11.88 9.37 -3.05
CA GLY A 30 -11.81 10.69 -3.64
C GLY A 30 -13.10 11.02 -4.38
N ARG A 31 -13.25 12.27 -4.75
CA ARG A 31 -14.43 12.74 -5.50
C ARG A 31 -14.36 12.41 -6.97
N THR A 32 -13.15 12.27 -7.50
CA THR A 32 -12.90 11.93 -8.90
C THR A 32 -11.97 10.74 -8.96
N LEU A 33 -11.94 10.08 -10.10
CA LEU A 33 -11.01 8.97 -10.32
C LEU A 33 -9.56 9.46 -10.20
N GLN A 34 -9.25 10.62 -10.77
CA GLN A 34 -7.91 11.19 -10.72
C GLN A 34 -7.46 11.48 -9.30
N GLU A 35 -8.33 12.10 -8.50
CA GLU A 35 -8.04 12.37 -7.10
C GLU A 35 -7.81 11.08 -6.31
N THR A 36 -8.63 10.07 -6.57
CA THR A 36 -8.49 8.76 -5.93
C THR A 36 -7.16 8.11 -6.28
N LYS A 37 -6.73 8.20 -7.53
CA LYS A 37 -5.43 7.69 -7.96
C LYS A 37 -4.28 8.36 -7.24
N GLU A 38 -4.31 9.67 -7.12
CA GLU A 38 -3.27 10.44 -6.44
C GLU A 38 -3.22 10.10 -4.94
N ASN A 39 -4.38 10.04 -4.31
CA ASN A 39 -4.49 9.67 -2.90
C ASN A 39 -4.00 8.24 -2.65
N LEU A 40 -4.28 7.33 -3.56
CA LEU A 40 -3.85 5.95 -3.43
C LEU A 40 -2.33 5.81 -3.54
N LYS A 41 -1.69 6.56 -4.43
CA LYS A 41 -0.24 6.59 -4.54
C LYS A 41 0.40 7.05 -3.24
N GLU A 42 -0.14 8.09 -2.61
CA GLU A 42 0.34 8.58 -1.33
C GLU A 42 0.17 7.54 -0.23
N ALA A 43 -0.99 6.91 -0.16
CA ALA A 43 -1.27 5.88 0.83
C ALA A 43 -0.29 4.70 0.69
N LEU A 44 -0.05 4.25 -0.53
CA LEU A 44 0.89 3.17 -0.79
C LEU A 44 2.32 3.56 -0.40
N ALA A 45 2.75 4.76 -0.74
CA ALA A 45 4.07 5.26 -0.41
C ALA A 45 4.30 5.29 1.11
N LEU A 46 3.31 5.75 1.87
CA LEU A 46 3.39 5.78 3.34
C LEU A 46 3.50 4.39 3.94
N ILE A 47 2.74 3.43 3.43
CA ILE A 47 2.78 2.05 3.92
C ILE A 47 4.13 1.42 3.61
N LEU A 48 4.66 1.61 2.41
CA LEU A 48 5.95 1.06 2.02
C LEU A 48 7.08 1.69 2.84
N GLU A 49 7.01 2.98 3.13
CA GLU A 49 7.98 3.66 3.98
C GLU A 49 7.94 3.13 5.42
N SER A 50 6.75 2.94 5.98
CA SER A 50 6.58 2.37 7.31
C SER A 50 7.17 0.97 7.39
N ASN A 51 6.98 0.15 6.37
CA ASN A 51 7.53 -1.20 6.33
C ASN A 51 9.06 -1.18 6.26
N LYS A 52 9.66 -0.23 5.55
CA LYS A 52 11.11 -0.05 5.51
C LYS A 52 11.67 0.34 6.87
N ALA A 53 11.01 1.27 7.55
CA ALA A 53 11.42 1.71 8.87
C ALA A 53 11.37 0.57 9.88
N LEU A 54 10.31 -0.23 9.83
CA LEU A 54 10.15 -1.41 10.69
C LEU A 54 11.25 -2.44 10.42
N ALA A 55 11.56 -2.69 9.15
CA ALA A 55 12.61 -3.62 8.78
C ALA A 55 13.98 -3.18 9.30
N LYS A 56 14.29 -1.88 9.24
CA LYS A 56 15.51 -1.32 9.78
C LYS A 56 15.58 -1.50 11.30
N GLU A 57 14.50 -1.21 11.99
CA GLU A 57 14.43 -1.34 13.43
C GLU A 57 14.67 -2.78 13.87
N ILE A 58 14.06 -3.74 13.19
CA ILE A 58 14.25 -5.16 13.45
C ILE A 58 15.72 -5.55 13.28
N ALA A 59 16.37 -5.09 12.21
CA ALA A 59 17.78 -5.37 11.95
C ALA A 59 18.69 -4.80 13.02
N GLN A 60 18.38 -3.60 13.54
CA GLN A 60 19.19 -2.95 14.57
C GLN A 60 19.10 -3.63 15.93
N ASN A 61 17.99 -4.30 16.20
CA ASN A 61 17.74 -4.93 17.51
C ASN A 61 18.13 -6.41 17.55
N ASN A 62 18.94 -6.88 16.60
CA ASN A 62 19.39 -8.28 16.54
C ASN A 62 18.24 -9.30 16.58
N ILE A 63 17.11 -8.93 16.02
CA ILE A 63 15.96 -9.83 15.95
C ILE A 63 16.14 -10.77 14.76
N VAL A 64 16.00 -12.07 15.01
CA VAL A 64 16.01 -13.06 13.94
C VAL A 64 14.76 -12.88 13.09
N ARG A 65 14.94 -12.74 11.80
CA ARG A 65 13.83 -12.64 10.87
C ARG A 65 13.93 -13.70 9.79
N GLU A 66 12.80 -14.14 9.34
CA GLU A 66 12.69 -15.19 8.36
C GLU A 66 11.90 -14.68 7.16
N SER A 67 12.37 -14.99 5.97
CA SER A 67 11.61 -14.68 4.75
C SER A 67 10.53 -15.73 4.57
N ILE A 68 9.30 -15.27 4.51
CA ILE A 68 8.15 -16.12 4.26
C ILE A 68 7.56 -15.75 2.90
N ALA A 69 7.53 -16.71 1.99
CA ALA A 69 6.90 -16.49 0.69
C ALA A 69 5.38 -16.60 0.85
N MET A 70 4.70 -15.51 0.55
CA MET A 70 3.24 -15.47 0.61
C MET A 70 2.67 -15.04 -0.73
N ALA A 71 1.57 -15.66 -1.13
CA ALA A 71 0.81 -15.23 -2.30
C ALA A 71 -0.05 -14.03 -1.91
N VAL A 72 0.35 -12.86 -2.34
CA VAL A 72 -0.39 -11.62 -2.07
C VAL A 72 -0.71 -10.87 -3.36
#